data_1268cbbd327e4b295e762c2c19986437
#
_entry.id   1268cbbd327e4b295e762c2c19986437
#
_cell.length_a   1.000
_cell.length_b   1.000
_cell.length_c   1.000
_cell.angle_alpha   90.00
_cell.angle_beta   90.00
_cell.angle_gamma   90.00
#
_symmetry.space_group_name_H-M   'P 1'
#
loop_
_entity.id
_entity.type
_entity.pdbx_description
1 polymer ?
#
loop_
_entity_poly.entity_id
_entity_poly.type
_entity_poly.pdbx_seq_one_letter_code
_entity_poly.pdbx_strand_id
1 'polypeptide(L)'
;MRMVDLIEKKRDGGVLTDEEIRFIIKGFTAGSIPDYQMSAFAMTVFYRGMDAHETAVLTDAMMHSGDTIDLSRFGDKSVDKHSTGGVGDKTTLIVAPIVASL
;
A
#
# COMPACT_ATOMS: atom_id res chain seq x y z
N MET A 1 -17.03 13.07 3.29
CA MET A 1 -16.33 11.82 3.62
C MET A 1 -15.23 12.13 4.64
N ARG A 2 -15.27 11.50 5.79
CA ARG A 2 -14.29 11.74 6.86
C ARG A 2 -13.59 10.45 7.18
N MET A 3 -12.28 10.54 7.49
CA MET A 3 -11.47 9.37 7.82
C MET A 3 -12.04 8.59 9.01
N VAL A 4 -12.52 9.29 10.03
CA VAL A 4 -13.12 8.66 11.23
C VAL A 4 -14.30 7.75 10.86
N ASP A 5 -15.15 8.21 9.94
CA ASP A 5 -16.31 7.42 9.50
C ASP A 5 -15.89 6.13 8.80
N LEU A 6 -14.80 6.18 8.05
CA LEU A 6 -14.29 5.01 7.34
C LEU A 6 -13.63 4.01 8.29
N ILE A 7 -12.94 4.51 9.30
CA ILE A 7 -12.36 3.67 10.36
C ILE A 7 -13.49 2.95 11.09
N GLU A 8 -14.53 3.67 11.47
CA GLU A 8 -15.68 3.08 12.17
C GLU A 8 -16.40 2.05 11.31
N LYS A 9 -16.60 2.35 10.02
CA LYS A 9 -17.22 1.42 9.07
C LYS A 9 -16.46 0.10 9.01
N LYS A 10 -15.13 0.18 8.91
CA LYS A 10 -14.30 -1.02 8.86
C LYS A 10 -14.27 -1.75 10.20
N ARG A 11 -14.19 -1.01 11.29
CA ARG A 11 -14.25 -1.56 12.65
C ARG A 11 -15.52 -2.40 12.85
N ASP A 12 -16.63 -1.92 12.31
CA ASP A 12 -17.93 -2.56 12.50
C ASP A 12 -18.20 -3.67 11.47
N GLY A 13 -17.18 -4.04 10.68
CA GLY A 13 -17.26 -5.14 9.75
C GLY A 13 -17.74 -4.76 8.34
N GLY A 14 -17.83 -3.47 8.04
CA GLY A 14 -18.24 -3.01 6.73
C GLY A 14 -17.17 -3.19 5.67
N VAL A 15 -17.59 -3.22 4.41
CA VAL A 15 -16.69 -3.29 3.26
C VAL A 15 -16.54 -1.89 2.69
N LEU A 16 -15.30 -1.43 2.51
CA LEU A 16 -15.02 -0.11 1.96
C LEU A 16 -15.22 -0.12 0.44
N THR A 17 -15.78 0.97 -0.08
CA THR A 17 -15.91 1.16 -1.53
C THR A 17 -14.58 1.60 -2.14
N ASP A 18 -14.49 1.49 -3.46
CA ASP A 18 -13.31 1.96 -4.20
C ASP A 18 -13.00 3.43 -3.92
N GLU A 19 -14.04 4.27 -3.91
CA GLU A 19 -13.88 5.71 -3.62
C GLU A 19 -13.35 5.95 -2.21
N GLU A 20 -13.84 5.18 -1.24
CA GLU A 20 -13.43 5.30 0.14
C GLU A 20 -11.96 4.94 0.32
N ILE A 21 -11.53 3.85 -0.29
CA ILE A 21 -10.12 3.41 -0.22
C ILE A 21 -9.21 4.44 -0.90
N ARG A 22 -9.60 4.94 -2.07
CA ARG A 22 -8.81 5.94 -2.79
C ARG A 22 -8.76 7.26 -2.02
N PHE A 23 -9.85 7.64 -1.36
CA PHE A 23 -9.85 8.81 -0.48
C PHE A 23 -8.82 8.69 0.63
N ILE A 24 -8.73 7.52 1.26
CA ILE A 24 -7.77 7.28 2.36
C ILE A 24 -6.34 7.44 1.86
N ILE A 25 -5.99 6.79 0.77
CA ILE A 25 -4.62 6.82 0.26
C ILE A 25 -4.26 8.21 -0.26
N LYS A 26 -5.15 8.84 -1.02
CA LYS A 26 -4.92 10.18 -1.54
C LYS A 26 -4.77 11.20 -0.41
N GLY A 27 -5.65 11.12 0.59
CA GLY A 27 -5.61 12.04 1.72
C GLY A 27 -4.38 11.86 2.58
N PHE A 28 -3.94 10.63 2.81
CA PHE A 28 -2.73 10.37 3.58
C PHE A 28 -1.49 10.84 2.81
N THR A 29 -1.40 10.54 1.53
CA THR A 29 -0.27 10.96 0.69
C THR A 29 -0.16 12.48 0.61
N ALA A 30 -1.29 13.17 0.53
CA ALA A 30 -1.33 14.64 0.48
C ALA A 30 -1.13 15.31 1.84
N GLY A 31 -1.09 14.55 2.93
CA GLY A 31 -0.91 15.08 4.27
C GLY A 31 -2.19 15.56 4.95
N SER A 32 -3.36 15.37 4.33
CA SER A 32 -4.64 15.78 4.93
C SER A 32 -5.19 14.78 5.93
N ILE A 33 -4.69 13.55 5.94
CA ILE A 33 -5.04 12.55 6.95
C ILE A 33 -3.81 12.39 7.85
N PRO A 34 -3.93 12.67 9.16
CA PRO A 34 -2.79 12.59 10.06
C PRO A 34 -2.39 11.15 10.36
N ASP A 35 -1.14 10.97 10.77
CA ASP A 35 -0.55 9.65 11.03
C ASP A 35 -1.35 8.84 12.05
N TYR A 36 -1.88 9.47 13.10
CA TYR A 36 -2.62 8.73 14.12
C TYR A 36 -3.92 8.11 13.57
N GLN A 37 -4.56 8.79 12.61
CA GLN A 37 -5.75 8.23 11.96
C GLN A 37 -5.38 7.08 11.03
N MET A 38 -4.28 7.20 10.31
CA MET A 38 -3.80 6.11 9.46
C MET A 38 -3.37 4.90 10.30
N SER A 39 -2.75 5.12 11.46
CA SER A 39 -2.40 4.04 12.38
C SER A 39 -3.65 3.32 12.90
N ALA A 40 -4.69 4.07 13.25
CA ALA A 40 -5.96 3.50 13.67
C ALA A 40 -6.60 2.68 12.55
N PHE A 41 -6.56 3.18 11.32
CA PHE A 41 -7.06 2.45 10.16
C PHE A 41 -6.29 1.15 9.93
N ALA A 42 -4.95 1.21 9.97
CA ALA A 42 -4.12 0.02 9.78
C ALA A 42 -4.41 -1.06 10.83
N MET A 43 -4.60 -0.67 12.08
CA MET A 43 -4.96 -1.61 13.14
C MET A 43 -6.35 -2.20 12.92
N THR A 44 -7.30 -1.40 12.44
CA THR A 44 -8.65 -1.87 12.13
C THR A 44 -8.61 -2.90 11.00
N VAL A 45 -7.81 -2.65 9.96
CA VAL A 45 -7.61 -3.61 8.85
C VAL A 45 -6.96 -4.89 9.36
N PHE A 46 -6.00 -4.78 10.27
CA PHE A 46 -5.34 -5.94 10.85
C PHE A 46 -6.34 -6.87 11.54
N TYR A 47 -7.28 -6.31 12.30
CA TYR A 47 -8.26 -7.11 13.04
C TYR A 47 -9.44 -7.57 12.20
N ARG A 48 -9.90 -6.75 11.26
CA ARG A 48 -11.09 -7.08 10.46
C ARG A 48 -10.78 -7.71 9.12
N GLY A 49 -9.56 -7.50 8.62
CA GLY A 49 -9.16 -7.97 7.29
C GLY A 49 -9.77 -7.13 6.17
N MET A 50 -9.43 -7.50 4.97
CA MET A 50 -9.99 -6.92 3.74
C MET A 50 -10.30 -8.06 2.79
N ASP A 51 -11.39 -7.91 2.01
CA ASP A 51 -11.68 -8.88 0.95
C ASP A 51 -10.73 -8.69 -0.25
N ALA A 52 -10.82 -9.58 -1.23
CA ALA A 52 -9.92 -9.55 -2.38
C ALA A 52 -10.07 -8.25 -3.18
N HIS A 53 -11.29 -7.75 -3.31
CA HIS A 53 -11.54 -6.51 -4.05
C HIS A 53 -10.97 -5.29 -3.32
N GLU A 54 -11.20 -5.19 -2.02
CA GLU A 54 -10.62 -4.12 -1.21
C GLU A 54 -9.09 -4.12 -1.29
N THR A 55 -8.49 -5.29 -1.19
CA THR A 55 -7.04 -5.46 -1.26
C THR A 55 -6.50 -5.02 -2.63
N ALA A 56 -7.19 -5.40 -3.71
CA ALA A 56 -6.78 -5.01 -5.05
C ALA A 56 -6.85 -3.50 -5.26
N VAL A 57 -7.92 -2.85 -4.79
CA VAL A 57 -8.08 -1.39 -4.92
C VAL A 57 -7.05 -0.66 -4.06
N LEU A 58 -6.81 -1.13 -2.83
CA LEU A 58 -5.80 -0.55 -1.96
C LEU A 58 -4.42 -0.64 -2.58
N THR A 59 -4.08 -1.80 -3.13
CA THR A 59 -2.78 -2.02 -3.80
C THR A 59 -2.62 -1.07 -4.99
N ASP A 60 -3.66 -0.95 -5.82
CA ASP A 60 -3.64 -0.05 -6.96
C ASP A 60 -3.47 1.42 -6.54
N ALA A 61 -4.22 1.84 -5.52
CA ALA A 61 -4.12 3.21 -5.01
C ALA A 61 -2.73 3.51 -4.45
N MET A 62 -2.14 2.56 -3.70
CA MET A 62 -0.80 2.73 -3.15
C MET A 62 0.25 2.77 -4.25
N MET A 63 0.14 1.90 -5.24
CA MET A 63 1.08 1.84 -6.36
C MET A 63 1.15 3.17 -7.12
N HIS A 64 0.01 3.85 -7.28
CA HIS A 64 -0.08 5.11 -8.01
C HIS A 64 0.06 6.35 -7.12
N SER A 65 0.27 6.18 -5.82
CA SER A 65 0.39 7.31 -4.88
C SER A 65 1.77 7.96 -4.88
N GLY A 66 2.78 7.27 -5.43
CA GLY A 66 4.15 7.77 -5.52
C GLY A 66 4.65 7.73 -6.95
N ASP A 67 5.96 7.92 -7.10
CA ASP A 67 6.60 7.88 -8.41
C ASP A 67 6.66 6.44 -8.93
N THR A 68 6.48 6.31 -10.25
CA THR A 68 6.63 5.02 -10.92
C THR A 68 7.71 5.14 -11.98
N ILE A 69 8.39 4.02 -12.24
CA ILE A 69 9.45 3.94 -13.24
C ILE A 69 8.93 3.12 -14.41
N ASP A 70 9.05 3.67 -15.62
CA ASP A 70 8.67 2.93 -16.83
C ASP A 70 9.87 2.09 -17.30
N LEU A 71 9.75 0.79 -17.16
CA LEU A 71 10.76 -0.17 -17.60
C LEU A 71 10.28 -0.99 -18.80
N SER A 72 9.26 -0.52 -19.51
CA SER A 72 8.65 -1.26 -20.62
C SER A 72 9.65 -1.61 -21.73
N ARG A 73 10.71 -0.79 -21.92
CA ARG A 73 11.76 -1.05 -22.91
C ARG A 73 12.55 -2.32 -22.66
N PHE A 74 12.50 -2.84 -21.43
CA PHE A 74 13.20 -4.08 -21.06
C PHE A 74 12.31 -5.31 -21.22
N GLY A 75 11.03 -5.13 -21.58
CA GLY A 75 10.07 -6.22 -21.71
C GLY A 75 9.88 -6.95 -20.40
N ASP A 76 10.00 -8.25 -20.43
CA ASP A 76 9.84 -9.11 -19.25
C ASP A 76 11.16 -9.39 -18.52
N LYS A 77 12.23 -8.66 -18.86
CA LYS A 77 13.55 -8.86 -18.24
C LYS A 77 13.72 -8.14 -16.92
N SER A 78 12.80 -7.26 -16.56
CA SER A 78 12.85 -6.55 -15.28
C SER A 78 12.19 -7.39 -14.19
N VAL A 79 12.76 -7.33 -12.99
CA VAL A 79 12.22 -7.99 -11.80
C VAL A 79 12.20 -7.01 -10.64
N ASP A 80 11.34 -7.28 -9.68
CA ASP A 80 11.23 -6.48 -8.48
C ASP A 80 11.43 -7.34 -7.24
N LYS A 81 11.80 -6.70 -6.15
CA LYS A 81 12.02 -7.37 -4.87
C LYS A 81 11.57 -6.44 -3.75
N HIS A 82 10.77 -6.98 -2.83
CA HIS A 82 10.37 -6.23 -1.64
C HIS A 82 11.37 -6.44 -0.50
N SER A 83 11.40 -5.48 0.42
CA SER A 83 12.12 -5.64 1.67
C SER A 83 11.39 -6.62 2.59
N THR A 84 12.13 -7.33 3.42
CA THR A 84 11.54 -8.25 4.40
C THR A 84 11.12 -7.56 5.70
N GLY A 85 11.34 -6.24 5.80
CA GLY A 85 10.96 -5.44 6.95
C GLY A 85 11.99 -4.36 7.27
N GLY A 86 11.67 -3.47 8.19
CA GLY A 86 12.44 -2.26 8.46
C GLY A 86 13.88 -2.46 8.89
N VAL A 87 14.28 -3.67 9.25
CA VAL A 87 15.67 -3.96 9.66
C VAL A 87 16.40 -4.80 8.62
N GLY A 88 15.70 -5.27 7.59
CA GLY A 88 16.24 -6.21 6.61
C GLY A 88 16.71 -5.61 5.28
N ASP A 89 16.71 -4.30 5.14
CA ASP A 89 16.96 -3.64 3.85
C ASP A 89 18.36 -3.88 3.31
N LYS A 90 19.34 -4.12 4.18
CA LYS A 90 20.70 -4.41 3.76
C LYS A 90 20.82 -5.66 2.90
N THR A 91 19.89 -6.60 3.00
CA THR A 91 19.92 -7.80 2.15
C THR A 91 19.68 -7.45 0.69
N THR A 92 18.94 -6.40 0.37
CA THR A 92 18.73 -5.94 -0.99
C THR A 92 20.04 -5.50 -1.65
N LEU A 93 20.95 -4.89 -0.88
CA LEU A 93 22.27 -4.47 -1.38
C LEU A 93 23.10 -5.65 -1.85
N ILE A 94 22.85 -6.85 -1.31
CA ILE A 94 23.54 -8.09 -1.68
C ILE A 94 22.79 -8.81 -2.80
N VAL A 95 21.47 -8.94 -2.65
CA VAL A 95 20.63 -9.73 -3.56
C VAL A 95 20.50 -9.08 -4.94
N ALA A 96 20.32 -7.76 -5.00
CA ALA A 96 20.08 -7.07 -6.28
C ALA A 96 21.26 -7.24 -7.26
N PRO A 97 22.53 -7.04 -6.86
CA PRO A 97 23.65 -7.29 -7.78
C PRO A 97 23.77 -8.75 -8.22
N ILE A 98 23.47 -9.69 -7.32
CA ILE A 98 23.55 -11.13 -7.66
C ILE A 98 22.51 -11.46 -8.74
N VAL A 99 21.27 -11.01 -8.56
CA VAL A 99 20.21 -11.23 -9.54
C VAL A 99 20.54 -10.55 -10.87
N ALA A 100 21.06 -9.32 -10.82
CA ALA A 100 21.42 -8.57 -12.02
C ALA A 100 22.53 -9.23 -12.83
N SER A 101 23.37 -10.06 -12.19
CA SER A 101 24.49 -10.75 -12.86
C SER A 101 24.04 -11.99 -13.65
N LEU A 102 22.83 -12.47 -13.41
CA LEU A 102 22.29 -13.65 -14.09
C LEU A 102 21.70 -13.26 -15.45
#